data_0e9c6eca25791ac0425c0d0e77ba0ce4
#
_entry.id   0e9c6eca25791ac0425c0d0e77ba0ce4
#
_cell.length_a   1.000
_cell.length_b   1.000
_cell.length_c   1.000
_cell.angle_alpha   90.00
_cell.angle_beta   90.00
_cell.angle_gamma   90.00
#
_symmetry.space_group_name_H-M   'P 1'
#
loop_
_entity.id
_entity.type
_entity.pdbx_description
1 polymer ?
#
loop_
_entity_poly.entity_id
_entity_poly.type
_entity_poly.pdbx_seq_one_letter_code
_entity_poly.pdbx_strand_id
1 'polypeptide(L)'
;GASAAPVRMTVFLPVTASAQEMAVLSGPRTQERSEALSRIHSRVLGLVSMAGDGVVAAVDPALVEALGVTTASLEQAARNNGSQPSSPDAVSQAPQSTDSSASSPPTAPSTTPPSASATPSPQAGGSATASPSGKAPQVPNEVIQLSAALARAIHSDSLVALPWGDSDTAALAHLQQTSLIETAARRTQESVIVKAGAPTSVSWLASSVADATTVSALAQPDSTIIASPESLPPSDELTYTPSGLGASGNHAILIPEQSLSGALTGQDATPAASDQGDPTAQSAQASALDTRQLLRGDSAILVRQAPVLERDIIVAM
;
A
#
# COMPACT_ATOMS: atom_id res chain seq x y z
N GLY A 1 -9.83 25.51 30.29
CA GLY A 1 -10.76 24.77 29.44
C GLY A 1 -10.38 23.31 29.44
N ALA A 2 -11.32 22.38 29.61
CA ALA A 2 -11.06 20.97 29.47
C ALA A 2 -10.66 20.69 28.00
N SER A 3 -9.54 20.02 27.79
CA SER A 3 -9.15 19.54 26.47
C SER A 3 -10.11 18.42 26.08
N ALA A 4 -10.57 18.39 24.83
CA ALA A 4 -11.34 17.27 24.31
C ALA A 4 -10.47 16.01 24.29
N ALA A 5 -11.10 14.86 24.58
CA ALA A 5 -10.43 13.57 24.44
C ALA A 5 -10.06 13.31 22.96
N PRO A 6 -8.93 12.66 22.70
CA PRO A 6 -8.53 12.39 21.33
C PRO A 6 -9.48 11.39 20.64
N VAL A 7 -9.78 11.66 19.38
CA VAL A 7 -10.39 10.70 18.47
C VAL A 7 -9.30 10.26 17.50
N ARG A 8 -8.97 8.98 17.49
CA ARG A 8 -8.03 8.40 16.55
C ARG A 8 -8.80 7.86 15.35
N MET A 9 -8.27 8.04 14.17
CA MET A 9 -8.88 7.53 12.94
C MET A 9 -7.88 6.63 12.23
N THR A 10 -8.34 5.43 11.88
CA THR A 10 -7.57 4.49 11.05
C THR A 10 -8.34 4.22 9.78
N VAL A 11 -7.69 4.46 8.65
CA VAL A 11 -8.24 4.23 7.32
C VAL A 11 -7.67 2.93 6.77
N PHE A 12 -8.53 1.98 6.45
CA PHE A 12 -8.17 0.77 5.71
C PHE A 12 -8.39 1.00 4.21
N LEU A 13 -7.32 0.78 3.45
CA LEU A 13 -7.27 1.00 2.01
C LEU A 13 -7.11 -0.35 1.29
N PRO A 14 -8.13 -0.87 0.59
CA PRO A 14 -8.01 -2.13 -0.13
C PRO A 14 -7.14 -1.96 -1.37
N VAL A 15 -6.18 -2.84 -1.53
CA VAL A 15 -5.29 -2.91 -2.68
C VAL A 15 -5.51 -4.26 -3.35
N THR A 16 -6.59 -4.33 -4.10
CA THR A 16 -7.07 -5.53 -4.78
C THR A 16 -7.19 -5.30 -6.28
N ALA A 17 -7.48 -6.34 -7.03
CA ALA A 17 -7.76 -6.29 -8.45
C ALA A 17 -9.08 -6.98 -8.76
N SER A 18 -9.82 -6.44 -9.72
CA SER A 18 -11.00 -7.10 -10.22
C SER A 18 -10.64 -8.44 -10.91
N ALA A 19 -11.61 -9.35 -11.00
CA ALA A 19 -11.43 -10.61 -11.71
C ALA A 19 -10.97 -10.39 -13.16
N GLN A 20 -11.44 -9.31 -13.80
CA GLN A 20 -11.03 -8.95 -15.15
C GLN A 20 -9.56 -8.50 -15.21
N GLU A 21 -9.11 -7.68 -14.26
CA GLU A 21 -7.70 -7.28 -14.16
C GLU A 21 -6.80 -8.50 -13.93
N MET A 22 -7.18 -9.39 -13.01
CA MET A 22 -6.44 -10.63 -12.75
C MET A 22 -6.39 -11.55 -13.98
N ALA A 23 -7.47 -11.65 -14.75
CA ALA A 23 -7.50 -12.40 -16.00
C ALA A 23 -6.52 -11.80 -17.04
N VAL A 24 -6.45 -10.48 -17.16
CA VAL A 24 -5.49 -9.80 -18.02
C VAL A 24 -4.05 -10.03 -17.55
N LEU A 25 -3.78 -9.93 -16.24
CA LEU A 25 -2.45 -10.17 -15.67
C LEU A 25 -1.97 -11.61 -15.88
N SER A 26 -2.89 -12.58 -15.86
CA SER A 26 -2.61 -14.01 -16.07
C SER A 26 -2.61 -14.41 -17.55
N GLY A 27 -3.09 -13.56 -18.45
CA GLY A 27 -3.26 -13.83 -19.86
C GLY A 27 -1.95 -13.82 -20.68
N PRO A 28 -2.04 -14.04 -21.98
CA PRO A 28 -0.88 -14.03 -22.87
C PRO A 28 -0.23 -12.64 -22.95
N ARG A 29 1.05 -12.59 -23.30
CA ARG A 29 1.82 -11.33 -23.43
C ARG A 29 1.44 -10.61 -24.71
N THR A 30 0.44 -9.74 -24.63
CA THR A 30 -0.01 -8.85 -25.71
C THR A 30 0.35 -7.40 -25.39
N GLN A 31 0.20 -6.51 -26.38
CA GLN A 31 0.36 -5.06 -26.17
C GLN A 31 -0.69 -4.55 -25.16
N GLU A 32 -1.94 -4.97 -25.30
CA GLU A 32 -3.03 -4.60 -24.38
C GLU A 32 -2.72 -4.99 -22.94
N ARG A 33 -2.16 -6.20 -22.74
CA ARG A 33 -1.70 -6.62 -21.40
C ARG A 33 -0.62 -5.71 -20.86
N SER A 34 0.33 -5.29 -21.69
CA SER A 34 1.42 -4.40 -21.26
C SER A 34 0.88 -3.04 -20.79
N GLU A 35 -0.08 -2.47 -21.52
CA GLU A 35 -0.74 -1.21 -21.16
C GLU A 35 -1.59 -1.35 -19.88
N ALA A 36 -2.36 -2.44 -19.77
CA ALA A 36 -3.13 -2.75 -18.57
C ALA A 36 -2.20 -2.93 -17.35
N LEU A 37 -1.08 -3.62 -17.52
CA LEU A 37 -0.08 -3.87 -16.49
C LEU A 37 0.50 -2.55 -15.96
N SER A 38 0.87 -1.62 -16.83
CA SER A 38 1.39 -0.31 -16.44
C SER A 38 0.34 0.52 -15.67
N ARG A 39 -0.93 0.50 -16.10
CA ARG A 39 -2.03 1.18 -15.40
C ARG A 39 -2.26 0.59 -14.00
N ILE A 40 -2.28 -0.74 -13.89
CA ILE A 40 -2.48 -1.43 -12.61
C ILE A 40 -1.29 -1.17 -11.68
N HIS A 41 -0.06 -1.23 -12.18
CA HIS A 41 1.14 -0.86 -11.42
C HIS A 41 1.05 0.55 -10.85
N SER A 42 0.70 1.53 -11.68
CA SER A 42 0.58 2.93 -11.26
C SER A 42 -0.49 3.11 -10.19
N ARG A 43 -1.65 2.46 -10.35
CA ARG A 43 -2.73 2.48 -9.35
C ARG A 43 -2.29 1.85 -8.03
N VAL A 44 -1.74 0.63 -8.08
CA VAL A 44 -1.30 -0.10 -6.88
C VAL A 44 -0.17 0.64 -6.17
N LEU A 45 0.81 1.17 -6.91
CA LEU A 45 1.88 1.99 -6.33
C LEU A 45 1.32 3.24 -5.66
N GLY A 46 0.36 3.92 -6.29
CA GLY A 46 -0.31 5.08 -5.71
C GLY A 46 -0.99 4.75 -4.38
N LEU A 47 -1.77 3.66 -4.35
CA LEU A 47 -2.48 3.20 -3.14
C LEU A 47 -1.50 2.80 -2.02
N VAL A 48 -0.52 1.95 -2.32
CA VAL A 48 0.49 1.52 -1.32
C VAL A 48 1.32 2.70 -0.81
N SER A 49 1.57 3.70 -1.64
CA SER A 49 2.32 4.89 -1.24
C SER A 49 1.57 5.79 -0.25
N MET A 50 0.26 5.62 -0.09
CA MET A 50 -0.53 6.31 0.93
C MET A 50 -0.47 5.62 2.29
N ALA A 51 0.01 4.39 2.37
CA ALA A 51 0.18 3.67 3.63
C ALA A 51 1.19 4.39 4.54
N GLY A 52 0.83 4.55 5.80
CA GLY A 52 1.60 5.30 6.80
C GLY A 52 0.74 5.60 8.02
N ASP A 53 1.09 6.65 8.77
CA ASP A 53 0.39 7.02 9.99
C ASP A 53 -1.13 7.16 9.77
N GLY A 54 -1.89 6.28 10.41
CA GLY A 54 -3.35 6.26 10.31
C GLY A 54 -3.93 5.67 9.03
N VAL A 55 -3.11 5.22 8.07
CA VAL A 55 -3.56 4.58 6.83
C VAL A 55 -2.92 3.21 6.69
N VAL A 56 -3.72 2.16 6.68
CA VAL A 56 -3.29 0.76 6.53
C VAL A 56 -3.69 0.24 5.16
N ALA A 57 -2.71 -0.16 4.36
CA ALA A 57 -2.97 -0.84 3.09
C ALA A 57 -3.30 -2.32 3.34
N ALA A 58 -4.51 -2.75 2.96
CA ALA A 58 -4.92 -4.15 2.96
C ALA A 58 -4.70 -4.73 1.56
N VAL A 59 -3.66 -5.53 1.40
CA VAL A 59 -3.09 -5.88 0.09
C VAL A 59 -3.37 -7.34 -0.26
N ASP A 60 -3.91 -7.57 -1.45
CA ASP A 60 -3.98 -8.93 -2.03
C ASP A 60 -2.58 -9.40 -2.46
N PRO A 61 -2.05 -10.47 -1.85
CA PRO A 61 -0.74 -11.00 -2.21
C PRO A 61 -0.68 -11.52 -3.64
N ALA A 62 -1.78 -12.07 -4.17
CA ALA A 62 -1.83 -12.59 -5.53
C ALA A 62 -1.64 -11.48 -6.57
N LEU A 63 -2.22 -10.31 -6.33
CA LEU A 63 -2.02 -9.13 -7.16
C LEU A 63 -0.55 -8.70 -7.18
N VAL A 64 0.07 -8.61 -6.02
CA VAL A 64 1.49 -8.19 -5.89
C VAL A 64 2.42 -9.13 -6.67
N GLU A 65 2.22 -10.45 -6.55
CA GLU A 65 3.00 -11.43 -7.29
C GLU A 65 2.71 -11.39 -8.80
N ALA A 66 1.45 -11.20 -9.20
CA ALA A 66 1.08 -11.03 -10.61
C ALA A 66 1.71 -9.77 -11.25
N LEU A 67 1.97 -8.74 -10.46
CA LEU A 67 2.71 -7.54 -10.87
C LEU A 67 4.23 -7.74 -10.93
N GLY A 68 4.74 -8.94 -10.60
CA GLY A 68 6.14 -9.30 -10.73
C GLY A 68 7.02 -8.97 -9.52
N VAL A 69 6.42 -8.62 -8.38
CA VAL A 69 7.17 -8.46 -7.13
C VAL A 69 7.63 -9.83 -6.64
N THR A 70 8.89 -9.91 -6.24
CA THR A 70 9.53 -11.14 -5.77
C THR A 70 10.13 -10.94 -4.38
N THR A 71 10.42 -12.02 -3.68
CA THR A 71 11.12 -11.97 -2.39
C THR A 71 12.45 -11.20 -2.54
N ALA A 72 13.22 -11.47 -3.60
CA ALA A 72 14.48 -10.79 -3.84
C ALA A 72 14.31 -9.27 -4.05
N SER A 73 13.26 -8.83 -4.77
CA SER A 73 13.01 -7.39 -4.96
C SER A 73 12.60 -6.69 -3.67
N LEU A 74 11.82 -7.35 -2.81
CA LEU A 74 11.44 -6.83 -1.49
C LEU A 74 12.63 -6.77 -0.53
N GLU A 75 13.45 -7.81 -0.47
CA GLU A 75 14.66 -7.81 0.35
C GLU A 75 15.66 -6.74 -0.09
N GLN A 76 15.82 -6.54 -1.39
CA GLN A 76 16.66 -5.46 -1.91
C GLN A 76 16.10 -4.09 -1.53
N ALA A 77 14.79 -3.90 -1.66
CA ALA A 77 14.12 -2.67 -1.28
C ALA A 77 14.25 -2.38 0.24
N ALA A 78 14.09 -3.40 1.09
CA ALA A 78 14.25 -3.28 2.53
C ALA A 78 15.68 -2.87 2.92
N ARG A 79 16.70 -3.45 2.28
CA ARG A 79 18.11 -3.05 2.48
C ARG A 79 18.35 -1.59 2.09
N ASN A 80 17.78 -1.16 0.97
CA ASN A 80 17.95 0.22 0.48
C ASN A 80 17.26 1.23 1.40
N ASN A 81 16.07 0.90 1.95
CA ASN A 81 15.34 1.74 2.90
C ASN A 81 16.09 1.87 4.24
N GLY A 82 16.73 0.80 4.72
CA GLY A 82 17.55 0.83 5.94
C GLY A 82 18.88 1.58 5.80
N SER A 83 19.30 1.85 4.57
CA SER A 83 20.56 2.55 4.27
C SER A 83 20.37 4.05 4.01
N GLN A 84 19.16 4.56 4.03
CA GLN A 84 18.91 5.99 3.85
C GLN A 84 19.18 6.70 5.18
N PRO A 85 20.21 7.58 5.26
CA PRO A 85 20.43 8.36 6.46
C PRO A 85 19.21 9.23 6.71
N SER A 86 18.68 9.16 7.93
CA SER A 86 17.67 10.10 8.41
C SER A 86 18.17 11.50 8.11
N SER A 87 17.48 12.26 7.28
CA SER A 87 17.86 13.65 7.01
C SER A 87 17.92 14.40 8.34
N PRO A 88 19.08 14.99 8.71
CA PRO A 88 19.11 15.85 9.86
C PRO A 88 18.24 17.08 9.58
N ASP A 89 17.51 17.48 10.60
CA ASP A 89 16.66 18.65 10.70
C ASP A 89 17.14 19.83 9.85
N ALA A 90 16.18 20.40 9.11
CA ALA A 90 16.35 21.72 8.50
C ALA A 90 16.50 22.78 9.60
N VAL A 91 17.71 22.96 10.07
CA VAL A 91 18.07 24.09 10.91
C VAL A 91 18.11 25.33 10.03
N SER A 92 17.20 26.27 10.31
CA SER A 92 17.23 27.66 9.85
C SER A 92 18.65 28.21 9.77
N GLN A 93 19.11 28.48 8.56
CA GLN A 93 20.24 29.39 8.38
C GLN A 93 19.72 30.79 8.09
N ALA A 94 19.90 31.67 9.08
CA ALA A 94 19.87 33.11 8.90
C ALA A 94 21.08 33.56 8.09
N PRO A 95 20.99 34.65 7.32
CA PRO A 95 22.08 35.10 6.45
C PRO A 95 23.18 35.79 7.25
N GLN A 96 24.41 35.34 7.07
CA GLN A 96 25.61 36.12 7.47
C GLN A 96 26.34 36.64 6.26
N SER A 97 26.61 37.94 6.35
CA SER A 97 27.23 38.82 5.39
C SER A 97 28.73 38.52 5.24
N THR A 98 29.19 38.70 4.02
CA THR A 98 30.50 39.08 3.49
C THR A 98 31.57 39.50 4.48
N ASP A 99 32.81 38.92 4.37
CA ASP A 99 33.97 39.81 4.04
C ASP A 99 35.17 39.04 3.43
N SER A 100 35.90 39.78 2.63
CA SER A 100 36.96 39.43 1.72
C SER A 100 38.28 39.02 2.39
N SER A 101 39.12 38.23 1.74
CA SER A 101 40.49 38.59 1.32
C SER A 101 41.34 37.40 0.87
N ALA A 102 41.68 37.43 -0.36
CA ALA A 102 42.94 37.21 -1.06
C ALA A 102 44.03 36.32 -0.45
N SER A 103 44.51 35.36 -1.23
CA SER A 103 45.87 35.31 -1.77
C SER A 103 46.18 33.97 -2.45
N SER A 104 46.53 34.06 -3.70
CA SER A 104 47.20 33.02 -4.54
C SER A 104 48.72 33.23 -4.49
N PRO A 105 49.50 32.53 -5.32
CA PRO A 105 49.91 31.14 -5.44
C PRO A 105 51.44 30.98 -5.17
N PRO A 106 52.33 30.20 -5.71
CA PRO A 106 52.36 29.34 -6.90
C PRO A 106 53.22 28.04 -6.81
N THR A 107 53.28 27.34 -7.93
CA THR A 107 54.46 26.71 -8.58
C THR A 107 54.57 25.20 -8.62
N ALA A 108 54.46 24.70 -9.86
CA ALA A 108 54.98 23.42 -10.37
C ALA A 108 56.52 23.45 -10.46
N PRO A 109 57.31 22.43 -10.85
CA PRO A 109 57.16 21.69 -12.10
C PRO A 109 57.59 20.19 -12.15
N SER A 110 57.14 19.54 -13.20
CA SER A 110 57.81 18.61 -14.16
C SER A 110 58.83 17.57 -13.69
N THR A 111 58.62 16.33 -14.16
CA THR A 111 59.56 15.66 -15.11
C THR A 111 59.00 14.31 -15.62
N THR A 112 58.94 14.18 -16.93
CA THR A 112 58.91 12.93 -17.76
C THR A 112 60.37 12.72 -18.27
N PRO A 113 60.74 11.70 -19.07
CA PRO A 113 60.42 10.29 -19.31
C PRO A 113 61.70 9.39 -19.27
N PRO A 114 62.03 8.35 -20.05
CA PRO A 114 61.44 7.72 -21.24
C PRO A 114 61.47 6.17 -21.32
N SER A 115 60.72 5.69 -22.31
CA SER A 115 60.89 4.55 -23.24
C SER A 115 61.83 3.37 -22.97
N ALA A 116 61.28 2.16 -23.24
CA ALA A 116 62.00 1.16 -24.04
C ALA A 116 61.05 0.19 -24.71
N SER A 117 61.23 0.02 -25.98
CA SER A 117 60.63 -0.89 -26.94
C SER A 117 61.03 -2.33 -26.70
N ALA A 118 60.16 -3.28 -27.07
CA ALA A 118 60.56 -4.55 -27.69
C ALA A 118 59.41 -5.22 -28.39
N THR A 119 59.64 -5.65 -29.55
CA THR A 119 58.92 -6.17 -30.70
C THR A 119 58.70 -7.72 -30.61
N PRO A 120 58.08 -8.39 -31.63
CA PRO A 120 56.84 -9.19 -31.50
C PRO A 120 56.95 -10.70 -31.80
N SER A 121 55.74 -11.33 -31.71
CA SER A 121 55.32 -12.57 -32.44
C SER A 121 55.65 -13.94 -31.77
N PRO A 122 54.92 -15.04 -32.12
CA PRO A 122 53.75 -15.19 -32.96
C PRO A 122 52.56 -16.01 -32.39
N GLN A 123 51.44 -15.72 -32.90
CA GLN A 123 50.26 -16.53 -33.25
C GLN A 123 50.24 -18.01 -32.89
N ALA A 124 49.27 -18.36 -32.04
CA ALA A 124 48.63 -19.68 -32.04
C ALA A 124 47.14 -19.50 -31.88
N GLY A 125 46.36 -20.00 -32.87
CA GLY A 125 44.93 -19.90 -32.92
C GLY A 125 44.26 -20.66 -31.78
N GLY A 126 43.37 -20.01 -31.09
CA GLY A 126 42.40 -20.57 -30.15
C GLY A 126 41.04 -19.98 -30.47
N SER A 127 40.14 -20.84 -30.94
CA SER A 127 38.73 -20.51 -31.17
C SER A 127 38.18 -19.87 -29.90
N ALA A 128 37.98 -18.56 -29.95
CA ALA A 128 37.20 -17.85 -28.92
C ALA A 128 35.74 -18.24 -29.12
N THR A 129 35.29 -19.23 -28.34
CA THR A 129 33.88 -19.43 -28.06
C THR A 129 33.39 -18.15 -27.39
N ALA A 130 32.68 -17.31 -28.14
CA ALA A 130 32.01 -16.14 -27.58
C ALA A 130 30.98 -16.66 -26.55
N SER A 131 31.32 -16.55 -25.28
CA SER A 131 30.34 -16.65 -24.20
C SER A 131 29.32 -15.55 -24.44
N PRO A 132 28.03 -15.86 -24.57
CA PRO A 132 27.02 -14.83 -24.58
C PRO A 132 27.08 -14.14 -23.23
N SER A 133 27.55 -12.91 -23.20
CA SER A 133 27.35 -12.00 -22.05
C SER A 133 25.84 -11.81 -21.91
N GLY A 134 25.18 -12.73 -21.28
CA GLY A 134 23.78 -12.63 -20.89
C GLY A 134 23.66 -11.47 -19.93
N LYS A 135 23.24 -10.32 -20.43
CA LYS A 135 22.83 -9.20 -19.58
C LYS A 135 21.78 -9.77 -18.65
N ALA A 136 22.06 -9.77 -17.34
CA ALA A 136 21.12 -10.26 -16.34
C ALA A 136 19.76 -9.57 -16.58
N PRO A 137 18.63 -10.27 -16.51
CA PRO A 137 17.32 -9.67 -16.75
C PRO A 137 17.15 -8.50 -15.79
N GLN A 138 17.06 -7.30 -16.35
CA GLN A 138 16.85 -6.09 -15.54
C GLN A 138 15.40 -6.11 -15.03
N VAL A 139 15.27 -5.99 -13.70
CA VAL A 139 13.95 -5.83 -13.06
C VAL A 139 13.35 -4.50 -13.53
N PRO A 140 12.09 -4.48 -14.00
CA PRO A 140 11.44 -3.24 -14.43
C PRO A 140 11.42 -2.20 -13.30
N ASN A 141 11.60 -0.92 -13.66
CA ASN A 141 11.58 0.17 -12.68
C ASN A 141 10.28 0.23 -11.87
N GLU A 142 9.15 -0.09 -12.49
CA GLU A 142 7.84 -0.15 -11.84
C GLU A 142 7.82 -1.17 -10.70
N VAL A 143 8.40 -2.35 -10.91
CA VAL A 143 8.53 -3.39 -9.87
C VAL A 143 9.45 -2.92 -8.74
N ILE A 144 10.54 -2.21 -9.07
CA ILE A 144 11.47 -1.67 -8.06
C ILE A 144 10.76 -0.64 -7.17
N GLN A 145 10.01 0.28 -7.78
CA GLN A 145 9.26 1.30 -7.05
C GLN A 145 8.16 0.70 -6.17
N LEU A 146 7.40 -0.26 -6.71
CA LEU A 146 6.36 -0.95 -5.95
C LEU A 146 6.97 -1.75 -4.79
N SER A 147 8.07 -2.48 -5.02
CA SER A 147 8.77 -3.21 -3.96
C SER A 147 9.27 -2.27 -2.86
N ALA A 148 9.75 -1.08 -3.22
CA ALA A 148 10.21 -0.08 -2.26
C ALA A 148 9.04 0.50 -1.42
N ALA A 149 7.88 0.74 -2.04
CA ALA A 149 6.69 1.20 -1.33
C ALA A 149 6.15 0.12 -0.38
N LEU A 150 6.05 -1.13 -0.84
CA LEU A 150 5.63 -2.27 -0.02
C LEU A 150 6.58 -2.49 1.16
N ALA A 151 7.89 -2.50 0.94
CA ALA A 151 8.87 -2.68 2.01
C ALA A 151 8.78 -1.57 3.07
N ARG A 152 8.52 -0.31 2.68
CA ARG A 152 8.28 0.78 3.63
C ARG A 152 7.01 0.56 4.44
N ALA A 153 5.89 0.24 3.76
CA ALA A 153 4.61 0.01 4.42
C ALA A 153 4.66 -1.18 5.40
N ILE A 154 5.38 -2.25 5.06
CA ILE A 154 5.62 -3.38 5.96
C ILE A 154 6.46 -2.92 7.17
N HIS A 155 7.53 -2.17 6.94
CA HIS A 155 8.42 -1.71 8.02
C HIS A 155 7.74 -0.72 8.99
N SER A 156 6.75 0.04 8.52
CA SER A 156 5.97 0.98 9.34
C SER A 156 4.70 0.37 9.92
N ASP A 157 4.52 -0.96 9.86
CA ASP A 157 3.32 -1.67 10.30
C ASP A 157 2.02 -1.12 9.69
N SER A 158 2.12 -0.53 8.49
CA SER A 158 1.02 0.10 7.77
C SER A 158 0.52 -0.74 6.59
N LEU A 159 0.80 -2.04 6.59
CA LEU A 159 0.35 -2.98 5.58
C LEU A 159 -0.10 -4.29 6.22
N VAL A 160 -1.21 -4.82 5.75
CA VAL A 160 -1.71 -6.15 6.10
C VAL A 160 -1.98 -6.96 4.84
N ALA A 161 -1.74 -8.27 4.89
CA ALA A 161 -2.03 -9.16 3.79
C ALA A 161 -3.47 -9.67 3.88
N LEU A 162 -4.24 -9.48 2.81
CA LEU A 162 -5.55 -10.08 2.62
C LEU A 162 -5.45 -11.58 2.28
N PRO A 163 -6.53 -12.35 2.38
CA PRO A 163 -6.59 -13.70 1.83
C PRO A 163 -6.19 -13.72 0.36
N TRP A 164 -5.46 -14.74 -0.06
CA TRP A 164 -4.97 -14.90 -1.42
C TRP A 164 -6.07 -14.75 -2.48
N GLY A 165 -5.84 -13.85 -3.45
CA GLY A 165 -6.78 -13.58 -4.53
C GLY A 165 -8.02 -12.85 -4.08
N ASP A 166 -7.96 -12.12 -2.96
CA ASP A 166 -9.11 -11.44 -2.35
C ASP A 166 -10.34 -12.36 -2.26
N SER A 167 -10.08 -13.58 -1.77
CA SER A 167 -11.08 -14.64 -1.75
C SER A 167 -12.28 -14.25 -0.89
N ASP A 168 -13.50 -14.38 -1.42
CA ASP A 168 -14.72 -14.22 -0.66
C ASP A 168 -14.91 -15.38 0.33
N THR A 169 -14.28 -15.22 1.49
CA THR A 169 -14.29 -16.22 2.57
C THR A 169 -15.68 -16.43 3.14
N ALA A 170 -16.57 -15.43 3.10
CA ALA A 170 -17.95 -15.57 3.54
C ALA A 170 -18.74 -16.49 2.61
N ALA A 171 -18.67 -16.25 1.30
CA ALA A 171 -19.31 -17.13 0.33
C ALA A 171 -18.76 -18.56 0.40
N LEU A 172 -17.44 -18.72 0.53
CA LEU A 172 -16.81 -20.04 0.68
C LEU A 172 -17.28 -20.77 1.95
N ALA A 173 -17.44 -20.06 3.06
CA ALA A 173 -17.95 -20.61 4.32
C ALA A 173 -19.38 -21.12 4.16
N HIS A 174 -20.26 -20.32 3.59
CA HIS A 174 -21.67 -20.72 3.32
C HIS A 174 -21.80 -21.88 2.33
N LEU A 175 -20.90 -21.95 1.36
CA LEU A 175 -20.80 -23.07 0.42
C LEU A 175 -20.06 -24.29 0.99
N GLN A 176 -19.64 -24.24 2.27
CA GLN A 176 -18.90 -25.30 2.96
C GLN A 176 -17.58 -25.68 2.22
N GLN A 177 -16.96 -24.73 1.54
CA GLN A 177 -15.73 -24.93 0.79
C GLN A 177 -14.46 -24.71 1.66
N THR A 178 -14.38 -25.40 2.79
CA THR A 178 -13.29 -25.27 3.77
C THR A 178 -11.92 -25.48 3.15
N SER A 179 -11.79 -26.44 2.22
CA SER A 179 -10.52 -26.72 1.53
C SER A 179 -10.00 -25.53 0.69
N LEU A 180 -10.90 -24.71 0.15
CA LEU A 180 -10.53 -23.52 -0.59
C LEU A 180 -10.08 -22.41 0.36
N ILE A 181 -10.78 -22.24 1.51
CA ILE A 181 -10.37 -21.30 2.57
C ILE A 181 -8.96 -21.65 3.09
N GLU A 182 -8.72 -22.93 3.40
CA GLU A 182 -7.40 -23.42 3.84
C GLU A 182 -6.33 -23.20 2.76
N THR A 183 -6.69 -23.41 1.49
CA THR A 183 -5.77 -23.19 0.37
C THR A 183 -5.42 -21.72 0.22
N ALA A 184 -6.40 -20.81 0.32
CA ALA A 184 -6.18 -19.37 0.28
C ALA A 184 -5.28 -18.94 1.45
N ALA A 185 -5.57 -19.39 2.67
CA ALA A 185 -4.78 -19.08 3.86
C ALA A 185 -3.32 -19.54 3.70
N ARG A 186 -3.09 -20.79 3.26
CA ARG A 186 -1.74 -21.31 3.01
C ARG A 186 -1.01 -20.50 1.94
N ARG A 187 -1.68 -20.15 0.83
CA ARG A 187 -1.10 -19.32 -0.23
C ARG A 187 -0.72 -17.93 0.28
N THR A 188 -1.56 -17.35 1.13
CA THR A 188 -1.26 -16.07 1.78
C THR A 188 0.02 -16.18 2.61
N GLN A 189 0.15 -17.23 3.45
CA GLN A 189 1.35 -17.48 4.26
C GLN A 189 2.62 -17.67 3.43
N GLU A 190 2.50 -18.30 2.26
CA GLU A 190 3.60 -18.53 1.33
C GLU A 190 3.96 -17.32 0.48
N SER A 191 3.17 -16.24 0.53
CA SER A 191 3.32 -15.07 -0.33
C SER A 191 4.57 -14.23 -0.04
N VAL A 192 4.98 -13.46 -1.03
CA VAL A 192 6.20 -12.62 -0.94
C VAL A 192 6.10 -11.54 0.13
N ILE A 193 4.91 -10.93 0.30
CA ILE A 193 4.72 -9.87 1.29
C ILE A 193 4.69 -10.40 2.72
N VAL A 194 4.10 -11.58 2.94
CA VAL A 194 4.09 -12.22 4.27
C VAL A 194 5.47 -12.70 4.66
N LYS A 195 6.22 -13.29 3.73
CA LYS A 195 7.64 -13.62 3.95
C LYS A 195 8.51 -12.41 4.24
N ALA A 196 8.10 -11.24 3.77
CA ALA A 196 8.76 -9.97 4.08
C ALA A 196 8.31 -9.34 5.41
N GLY A 197 7.36 -9.96 6.13
CA GLY A 197 6.91 -9.55 7.47
C GLY A 197 5.51 -8.94 7.55
N ALA A 198 4.74 -8.90 6.44
CA ALA A 198 3.37 -8.42 6.50
C ALA A 198 2.48 -9.35 7.35
N PRO A 199 1.71 -8.81 8.31
CA PRO A 199 0.77 -9.61 9.09
C PRO A 199 -0.39 -10.13 8.23
N THR A 200 -0.90 -11.31 8.58
CA THR A 200 -2.01 -12.01 7.90
C THR A 200 -3.26 -12.11 8.78
N SER A 201 -3.27 -11.40 9.89
CA SER A 201 -4.33 -11.50 10.89
C SER A 201 -5.61 -10.77 10.52
N VAL A 202 -5.70 -10.13 9.35
CA VAL A 202 -6.85 -9.34 8.95
C VAL A 202 -7.61 -10.04 7.82
N SER A 203 -8.90 -10.20 8.00
CA SER A 203 -9.84 -10.64 6.96
C SER A 203 -10.83 -9.52 6.68
N TRP A 204 -10.91 -9.09 5.44
CA TRP A 204 -11.90 -8.13 4.98
C TRP A 204 -13.01 -8.87 4.26
N LEU A 205 -14.23 -8.76 4.76
CA LEU A 205 -15.37 -9.46 4.18
C LEU A 205 -15.95 -8.63 3.04
N ALA A 206 -16.04 -9.22 1.86
CA ALA A 206 -16.75 -8.64 0.72
C ALA A 206 -18.27 -8.63 0.94
N SER A 207 -18.76 -9.54 1.78
CA SER A 207 -20.18 -9.63 2.16
C SER A 207 -20.53 -8.64 3.27
N SER A 208 -21.71 -8.06 3.19
CA SER A 208 -22.23 -7.11 4.18
C SER A 208 -22.48 -7.73 5.57
N VAL A 209 -22.51 -9.06 5.70
CA VAL A 209 -22.86 -9.72 6.96
C VAL A 209 -21.78 -10.69 7.43
N ALA A 210 -21.18 -10.40 8.57
CA ALA A 210 -20.30 -11.32 9.29
C ALA A 210 -21.13 -12.18 10.26
N ASP A 211 -21.76 -13.24 9.77
CA ASP A 211 -22.51 -14.16 10.61
C ASP A 211 -21.63 -15.21 11.32
N ALA A 212 -22.24 -16.00 12.20
CA ALA A 212 -21.53 -17.02 12.96
C ALA A 212 -20.83 -18.07 12.08
N THR A 213 -21.40 -18.39 10.92
CA THR A 213 -20.82 -19.34 9.96
C THR A 213 -19.54 -18.79 9.38
N THR A 214 -19.58 -17.55 8.93
CA THR A 214 -18.42 -16.83 8.39
C THR A 214 -17.33 -16.65 9.44
N VAL A 215 -17.69 -16.16 10.63
CA VAL A 215 -16.74 -15.97 11.73
C VAL A 215 -16.09 -17.30 12.14
N SER A 216 -16.85 -18.38 12.23
CA SER A 216 -16.31 -19.70 12.56
C SER A 216 -15.36 -20.25 11.49
N ALA A 217 -15.62 -19.97 10.21
CA ALA A 217 -14.76 -20.40 9.12
C ALA A 217 -13.44 -19.61 9.04
N LEU A 218 -13.45 -18.36 9.50
CA LEU A 218 -12.28 -17.50 9.59
C LEU A 218 -11.45 -17.73 10.85
N ALA A 219 -11.87 -18.64 11.73
CA ALA A 219 -11.31 -18.90 13.05
C ALA A 219 -9.82 -19.31 13.00
N GLN A 220 -8.97 -18.33 12.74
CA GLN A 220 -7.59 -18.34 13.20
C GLN A 220 -7.59 -17.66 14.57
N PRO A 221 -6.92 -18.20 15.59
CA PRO A 221 -6.72 -17.46 16.85
C PRO A 221 -6.15 -16.09 16.53
N ASP A 222 -6.71 -15.05 17.15
CA ASP A 222 -6.26 -13.66 17.01
C ASP A 222 -6.51 -13.01 15.62
N SER A 223 -7.46 -13.52 14.82
CA SER A 223 -7.85 -12.84 13.58
C SER A 223 -8.71 -11.61 13.86
N THR A 224 -8.43 -10.55 13.11
CA THR A 224 -9.22 -9.32 13.06
C THR A 224 -10.10 -9.33 11.81
N ILE A 225 -11.38 -9.11 11.98
CA ILE A 225 -12.35 -9.12 10.88
C ILE A 225 -12.81 -7.69 10.62
N ILE A 226 -12.65 -7.21 9.40
CA ILE A 226 -13.29 -5.96 8.96
C ILE A 226 -14.67 -6.32 8.44
N ALA A 227 -15.70 -5.89 9.16
CA ALA A 227 -17.09 -6.22 8.87
C ALA A 227 -17.87 -4.96 8.48
N SER A 228 -18.96 -5.12 7.75
CA SER A 228 -19.89 -4.03 7.46
C SER A 228 -20.53 -3.48 8.74
N PRO A 229 -20.85 -2.19 8.84
CA PRO A 229 -21.62 -1.60 9.93
C PRO A 229 -22.95 -2.31 10.20
N GLU A 230 -23.55 -2.89 9.18
CA GLU A 230 -24.82 -3.65 9.28
C GLU A 230 -24.68 -4.96 10.07
N SER A 231 -23.46 -5.50 10.17
CA SER A 231 -23.20 -6.76 10.89
C SER A 231 -23.32 -6.60 12.41
N LEU A 232 -22.97 -5.43 12.92
CA LEU A 232 -23.00 -5.10 14.36
C LEU A 232 -23.49 -3.65 14.51
N PRO A 233 -24.78 -3.39 14.34
CA PRO A 233 -25.32 -2.05 14.51
C PRO A 233 -25.11 -1.58 15.95
N PRO A 234 -24.81 -0.28 16.15
CA PRO A 234 -24.74 0.29 17.49
C PRO A 234 -26.10 0.20 18.19
N SER A 235 -26.09 0.20 19.51
CA SER A 235 -27.33 0.24 20.29
C SER A 235 -28.10 1.53 20.00
N ASP A 236 -29.42 1.43 19.83
CA ASP A 236 -30.33 2.56 19.61
C ASP A 236 -30.30 3.59 20.76
N GLU A 237 -29.77 3.22 21.93
CA GLU A 237 -29.60 4.11 23.08
C GLU A 237 -28.39 5.06 22.94
N LEU A 238 -27.47 4.78 22.01
CA LEU A 238 -26.29 5.60 21.81
C LEU A 238 -26.61 6.84 20.98
N THR A 239 -26.29 7.99 21.52
CA THR A 239 -26.44 9.32 20.86
C THR A 239 -25.16 9.79 20.19
N TYR A 240 -24.13 8.95 20.12
CA TYR A 240 -22.84 9.24 19.52
C TYR A 240 -22.32 8.00 18.79
N THR A 241 -21.43 8.21 17.83
CA THR A 241 -20.73 7.13 17.12
C THR A 241 -19.72 6.47 18.08
N PRO A 242 -19.89 5.18 18.42
CA PRO A 242 -18.96 4.46 19.27
C PRO A 242 -17.61 4.20 18.61
N SER A 243 -16.67 3.63 19.33
CA SER A 243 -15.44 3.07 18.72
C SER A 243 -15.80 1.98 17.73
N GLY A 244 -15.13 1.95 16.58
CA GLY A 244 -15.25 0.91 15.57
C GLY A 244 -14.60 -0.41 15.95
N LEU A 245 -14.35 -0.64 17.26
CA LEU A 245 -13.76 -1.87 17.80
C LEU A 245 -14.84 -2.68 18.50
N GLY A 246 -15.10 -3.86 17.99
CA GLY A 246 -15.97 -4.86 18.58
C GLY A 246 -15.24 -6.18 18.81
N ALA A 247 -15.93 -7.14 19.42
CA ALA A 247 -15.43 -8.50 19.59
C ALA A 247 -16.56 -9.51 19.40
N SER A 248 -16.25 -10.65 18.79
CA SER A 248 -17.12 -11.80 18.73
C SER A 248 -16.32 -13.05 19.07
N GLY A 249 -16.58 -13.66 20.23
CA GLY A 249 -15.73 -14.71 20.78
C GLY A 249 -14.31 -14.20 21.01
N ASN A 250 -13.35 -14.84 20.37
CA ASN A 250 -11.92 -14.48 20.44
C ASN A 250 -11.45 -13.60 19.24
N HIS A 251 -12.38 -13.13 18.43
CA HIS A 251 -12.03 -12.34 17.23
C HIS A 251 -12.29 -10.86 17.50
N ALA A 252 -11.32 -10.01 17.18
CA ALA A 252 -11.52 -8.58 17.09
C ALA A 252 -12.32 -8.28 15.81
N ILE A 253 -13.33 -7.43 15.94
CA ILE A 253 -14.11 -6.98 14.78
C ILE A 253 -13.89 -5.47 14.64
N LEU A 254 -13.49 -5.05 13.45
CA LEU A 254 -13.41 -3.66 13.06
C LEU A 254 -14.67 -3.30 12.28
N ILE A 255 -15.36 -2.28 12.76
CA ILE A 255 -16.60 -1.79 12.14
C ILE A 255 -16.33 -0.40 11.58
N PRO A 256 -16.27 -0.25 10.26
CA PRO A 256 -16.07 1.05 9.65
C PRO A 256 -17.23 2.00 9.97
N GLU A 257 -16.90 3.25 10.20
CA GLU A 257 -17.88 4.33 10.30
C GLU A 257 -18.45 4.63 8.91
N GLN A 258 -19.77 4.61 8.78
CA GLN A 258 -20.44 4.58 7.49
C GLN A 258 -20.29 5.88 6.71
N SER A 259 -20.51 7.02 7.35
CA SER A 259 -20.46 8.33 6.67
C SER A 259 -19.07 8.66 6.13
N LEU A 260 -18.03 8.46 6.95
CA LEU A 260 -16.64 8.70 6.51
C LEU A 260 -16.21 7.72 5.42
N SER A 261 -16.61 6.46 5.53
CA SER A 261 -16.33 5.44 4.52
C SER A 261 -17.05 5.76 3.21
N GLY A 262 -18.33 6.16 3.27
CA GLY A 262 -19.11 6.61 2.12
C GLY A 262 -18.51 7.85 1.45
N ALA A 263 -18.08 8.83 2.25
CA ALA A 263 -17.43 10.03 1.74
C ALA A 263 -16.12 9.71 0.99
N LEU A 264 -15.31 8.77 1.51
CA LEU A 264 -14.06 8.36 0.85
C LEU A 264 -14.28 7.56 -0.43
N THR A 265 -15.32 6.71 -0.47
CA THR A 265 -15.65 5.92 -1.66
C THR A 265 -16.43 6.72 -2.71
N GLY A 266 -16.85 7.95 -2.37
CA GLY A 266 -17.67 8.79 -3.23
C GLY A 266 -19.13 8.31 -3.37
N GLN A 267 -19.59 7.38 -2.52
CA GLN A 267 -20.95 6.88 -2.54
C GLN A 267 -21.97 7.93 -2.09
N ASP A 268 -21.55 8.84 -1.23
CA ASP A 268 -22.38 9.94 -0.72
C ASP A 268 -22.34 11.20 -1.61
N ALA A 269 -21.53 11.19 -2.67
CA ALA A 269 -21.51 12.30 -3.63
C ALA A 269 -22.84 12.28 -4.40
N THR A 270 -23.73 13.22 -4.08
CA THR A 270 -24.93 13.47 -4.89
C THR A 270 -24.48 13.73 -6.33
N PRO A 271 -25.01 12.99 -7.33
CA PRO A 271 -24.62 13.25 -8.71
C PRO A 271 -24.98 14.69 -9.03
N ALA A 272 -23.97 15.54 -9.22
CA ALA A 272 -24.18 16.91 -9.63
C ALA A 272 -24.98 16.89 -10.93
N ALA A 273 -26.12 17.56 -10.96
CA ALA A 273 -26.97 17.66 -12.12
C ALA A 273 -26.11 18.07 -13.31
N SER A 274 -26.04 17.21 -14.31
CA SER A 274 -25.18 17.35 -15.48
C SER A 274 -25.53 18.62 -16.24
N ASP A 275 -24.74 19.66 -16.07
CA ASP A 275 -24.71 20.78 -16.99
C ASP A 275 -23.69 20.43 -18.10
N GLN A 276 -24.13 20.59 -19.33
CA GLN A 276 -23.44 20.09 -20.53
C GLN A 276 -22.14 20.85 -20.82
N GLY A 277 -21.03 20.33 -20.35
CA GLY A 277 -19.67 20.77 -20.72
C GLY A 277 -18.66 19.76 -20.24
N ASP A 278 -17.82 19.25 -21.12
CA ASP A 278 -16.82 18.17 -21.00
C ASP A 278 -16.61 17.62 -19.59
N PRO A 279 -17.19 16.42 -19.27
CA PRO A 279 -17.52 16.07 -17.89
C PRO A 279 -16.37 15.47 -17.05
N THR A 280 -15.21 15.14 -17.64
CA THR A 280 -14.31 14.22 -16.94
C THR A 280 -13.32 14.85 -15.97
N ALA A 281 -12.77 16.01 -16.22
CA ALA A 281 -11.80 16.65 -15.33
C ALA A 281 -12.44 17.53 -14.26
N GLN A 282 -13.51 18.26 -14.59
CA GLN A 282 -14.22 19.11 -13.64
C GLN A 282 -15.04 18.31 -12.63
N SER A 283 -15.64 17.19 -13.06
CA SER A 283 -16.37 16.28 -12.15
C SER A 283 -15.45 15.61 -11.13
N ALA A 284 -14.24 15.20 -11.52
CA ALA A 284 -13.28 14.61 -10.60
C ALA A 284 -12.74 15.60 -9.56
N GLN A 285 -12.52 16.87 -9.95
CA GLN A 285 -12.09 17.92 -9.01
C GLN A 285 -13.21 18.35 -8.05
N ALA A 286 -14.42 18.48 -8.53
CA ALA A 286 -15.58 18.77 -7.70
C ALA A 286 -15.80 17.64 -6.68
N SER A 287 -15.76 16.38 -7.13
CA SER A 287 -15.87 15.21 -6.27
C SER A 287 -14.79 15.16 -5.18
N ALA A 288 -13.53 15.48 -5.51
CA ALA A 288 -12.44 15.50 -4.52
C ALA A 288 -12.61 16.66 -3.50
N LEU A 289 -13.17 17.81 -3.91
CA LEU A 289 -13.45 18.91 -3.01
C LEU A 289 -14.61 18.56 -2.07
N ASP A 290 -15.68 17.98 -2.61
CA ASP A 290 -16.84 17.53 -1.84
C ASP A 290 -16.44 16.46 -0.81
N THR A 291 -15.65 15.49 -1.21
CA THR A 291 -15.08 14.47 -0.30
C THR A 291 -14.31 15.11 0.85
N ARG A 292 -13.46 16.10 0.57
CA ARG A 292 -12.72 16.82 1.63
C ARG A 292 -13.61 17.58 2.58
N GLN A 293 -14.69 18.17 2.07
CA GLN A 293 -15.65 18.91 2.88
C GLN A 293 -16.47 17.98 3.77
N LEU A 294 -16.96 16.88 3.20
CA LEU A 294 -17.66 15.83 3.94
C LEU A 294 -16.77 15.25 5.06
N LEU A 295 -15.55 14.84 4.75
CA LEU A 295 -14.60 14.34 5.75
C LEU A 295 -14.34 15.33 6.88
N ARG A 296 -14.19 16.63 6.56
CA ARG A 296 -13.99 17.66 7.57
C ARG A 296 -15.25 17.89 8.42
N GLY A 297 -16.41 17.91 7.78
CA GLY A 297 -17.70 18.06 8.45
C GLY A 297 -17.97 16.92 9.41
N ASP A 298 -17.90 15.71 8.92
CA ASP A 298 -18.19 14.49 9.69
C ASP A 298 -17.17 14.26 10.79
N SER A 299 -15.86 14.47 10.53
CA SER A 299 -14.84 14.42 11.57
C SER A 299 -15.10 15.43 12.70
N ALA A 300 -15.53 16.65 12.36
CA ALA A 300 -15.87 17.67 13.37
C ALA A 300 -17.11 17.30 14.17
N ILE A 301 -18.10 16.68 13.55
CA ILE A 301 -19.31 16.16 14.22
C ILE A 301 -18.91 15.05 15.18
N LEU A 302 -18.14 14.06 14.71
CA LEU A 302 -17.66 12.95 15.52
C LEU A 302 -16.93 13.41 16.79
N VAL A 303 -16.01 14.36 16.69
CA VAL A 303 -15.31 14.91 17.85
C VAL A 303 -16.27 15.56 18.83
N ARG A 304 -17.31 16.27 18.36
CA ARG A 304 -18.26 16.99 19.21
C ARG A 304 -19.33 16.11 19.86
N GLN A 305 -19.66 14.95 19.29
CA GLN A 305 -20.67 14.06 19.82
C GLN A 305 -20.33 13.58 21.24
N ALA A 306 -19.07 13.26 21.52
CA ALA A 306 -18.62 12.79 22.82
C ALA A 306 -17.21 13.31 23.15
N PRO A 307 -17.07 14.58 23.53
CA PRO A 307 -15.78 15.25 23.65
C PRO A 307 -14.92 14.78 24.83
N VAL A 308 -15.50 13.98 25.73
CA VAL A 308 -14.79 13.43 26.92
C VAL A 308 -14.41 11.96 26.76
N LEU A 309 -14.79 11.31 25.64
CA LEU A 309 -14.52 9.90 25.39
C LEU A 309 -13.42 9.76 24.34
N GLU A 310 -12.41 8.97 24.65
CA GLU A 310 -11.47 8.48 23.64
C GLU A 310 -12.18 7.47 22.74
N ARG A 311 -11.99 7.61 21.44
CA ARG A 311 -12.62 6.73 20.45
C ARG A 311 -11.67 6.43 19.30
N ASP A 312 -11.71 5.19 18.86
CA ASP A 312 -11.01 4.74 17.66
C ASP A 312 -12.04 4.58 16.54
N ILE A 313 -11.95 5.42 15.55
CA ILE A 313 -12.84 5.43 14.39
C ILE A 313 -12.14 4.68 13.25
N ILE A 314 -12.80 3.67 12.75
CA ILE A 314 -12.36 2.88 11.60
C ILE A 314 -13.04 3.42 10.36
N VAL A 315 -12.29 3.59 9.29
CA VAL A 315 -12.77 3.99 7.97
C VAL A 315 -12.27 2.96 6.96
N ALA A 316 -13.13 2.49 6.10
CA ALA A 316 -12.80 1.52 5.06
C ALA A 316 -13.28 2.04 3.69
N MET A 317 -12.42 1.93 2.66
CA MET A 317 -12.74 2.39 1.29
C MET A 317 -13.25 1.24 0.42
#